data_b3fc6249f8cb1058192e01bf894dbdc2
#
_entry.id   b3fc6249f8cb1058192e01bf894dbdc2
#
_cell.length_a   1.000
_cell.length_b   1.000
_cell.length_c   1.000
_cell.angle_alpha   90.00
_cell.angle_beta   90.00
_cell.angle_gamma   90.00
#
_symmetry.space_group_name_H-M   'P 1'
#
loop_
_entity.id
_entity.type
_entity.pdbx_description
1 polymer ?
#
loop_
_entity_poly.entity_id
_entity_poly.type
_entity_poly.pdbx_seq_one_letter_code
_entity_poly.pdbx_strand_id
1 'polypeptide(L)'
;MNAKIQQMMKTRIQTRARHVSQSCKVFTIKINKSKLNKQQKKHLRMLFYEAKWLYNDMLNYMSNDNELTNYTTTIKEVQVKTPEQYENRKLEHISSQMKQGIRDTMFCSMISLKQLKKNGRKIGKLKFTSQYNSILLKQYNNTYKIKNNRIKLQGLRKTIYVNGLKQIPKNCEIANAHIIQKCGDYYFQITTYSKKQKKNIPNKVVGIDFGCETQLTLSDGTKIKYQIPISKRVKKLDRKIMKRDRQKSHNKYKDQIKRQKAYNKITNIKKDVRNKIVSTLVNNYKTVIVQNESIHAWHTGGHGKKIQHTSIGGIIRDLKNKSHTSIVVDKFFPSTKLCPKCSKKNKLPRWQRVYYCECGYEEDRDVKAAVCIRDEGLKTLQIPTGRREFTPGEIGTSVSTVINVLSNINYLLVSSGRRARKPHT
;
A
#
# COMPACT_ATOMS: atom_id res chain seq x y z
N MET A 1 -6.03 -24.20 34.12
CA MET A 1 -5.20 -23.56 33.04
C MET A 1 -3.80 -23.36 33.56
N ASN A 2 -2.75 -23.78 32.83
CA ASN A 2 -1.35 -23.75 33.30
C ASN A 2 -0.91 -22.30 33.55
N ALA A 3 -0.30 -21.96 34.71
CA ALA A 3 0.16 -20.64 35.10
C ALA A 3 1.01 -19.94 34.01
N LYS A 4 1.84 -20.73 33.31
CA LYS A 4 2.64 -20.24 32.17
C LYS A 4 1.78 -19.70 31.01
N ILE A 5 0.65 -20.36 30.72
CA ILE A 5 -0.29 -19.94 29.66
C ILE A 5 -0.99 -18.65 30.07
N GLN A 6 -1.41 -18.54 31.35
CA GLN A 6 -2.03 -17.30 31.88
C GLN A 6 -1.06 -16.12 31.81
N GLN A 7 0.21 -16.30 32.18
CA GLN A 7 1.24 -15.28 32.09
C GLN A 7 1.48 -14.85 30.64
N MET A 8 1.54 -15.77 29.70
CA MET A 8 1.67 -15.46 28.26
C MET A 8 0.46 -14.66 27.74
N MET A 9 -0.76 -15.00 28.17
CA MET A 9 -1.96 -14.24 27.78
C MET A 9 -1.93 -12.81 28.32
N LYS A 10 -1.59 -12.62 29.60
CA LYS A 10 -1.43 -11.28 30.22
C LYS A 10 -0.42 -10.43 29.45
N THR A 11 0.75 -10.98 29.14
CA THR A 11 1.79 -10.30 28.36
C THR A 11 1.31 -9.89 26.95
N ARG A 12 0.54 -10.76 26.28
CA ARG A 12 -0.04 -10.46 24.96
C ARG A 12 -1.05 -9.31 25.03
N ILE A 13 -1.92 -9.29 26.06
CA ILE A 13 -2.91 -8.21 26.26
C ILE A 13 -2.19 -6.88 26.52
N GLN A 14 -1.22 -6.85 27.42
CA GLN A 14 -0.43 -5.67 27.74
C GLN A 14 0.32 -5.14 26.51
N THR A 15 0.93 -6.02 25.72
CA THR A 15 1.62 -5.64 24.49
C THR A 15 0.67 -5.04 23.46
N ARG A 16 -0.54 -5.61 23.30
CA ARG A 16 -1.56 -5.06 22.41
C ARG A 16 -2.02 -3.67 22.85
N ALA A 17 -2.31 -3.49 24.12
CA ALA A 17 -2.71 -2.20 24.70
C ALA A 17 -1.64 -1.14 24.46
N ARG A 18 -0.36 -1.48 24.71
CA ARG A 18 0.78 -0.60 24.45
C ARG A 18 0.90 -0.23 22.96
N HIS A 19 0.76 -1.20 22.05
CA HIS A 19 0.85 -0.96 20.61
C HIS A 19 -0.28 -0.07 20.07
N VAL A 20 -1.47 -0.08 20.66
CA VAL A 20 -2.58 0.83 20.29
C VAL A 20 -2.20 2.29 20.53
N SER A 21 -1.46 2.56 21.62
CA SER A 21 -0.98 3.92 21.96
C SER A 21 0.23 4.37 21.12
N GLN A 22 0.86 3.48 20.38
CA GLN A 22 2.07 3.73 19.60
C GLN A 22 1.78 3.92 18.10
N SER A 23 2.73 4.52 17.40
CA SER A 23 2.76 4.61 15.94
C SER A 23 3.47 3.39 15.36
N CYS A 24 2.76 2.61 14.54
CA CYS A 24 3.32 1.47 13.81
C CYS A 24 3.91 1.92 12.47
N LYS A 25 5.18 1.57 12.20
CA LYS A 25 5.83 1.80 10.90
C LYS A 25 6.50 0.52 10.41
N VAL A 26 6.43 0.29 9.09
CA VAL A 26 7.07 -0.84 8.43
C VAL A 26 8.18 -0.34 7.51
N PHE A 27 9.41 -0.78 7.77
CA PHE A 27 10.58 -0.44 6.96
C PHE A 27 10.92 -1.59 6.02
N THR A 28 11.10 -1.27 4.73
CA THR A 28 11.48 -2.25 3.72
C THR A 28 12.99 -2.16 3.44
N ILE A 29 13.72 -3.16 3.87
CA ILE A 29 15.17 -3.24 3.83
C ILE A 29 15.60 -4.23 2.75
N LYS A 30 16.38 -3.80 1.77
CA LYS A 30 16.82 -4.67 0.66
C LYS A 30 18.03 -5.52 1.05
N ILE A 31 17.95 -6.83 0.76
CA ILE A 31 19.12 -7.74 0.89
C ILE A 31 20.11 -7.45 -0.23
N ASN A 32 21.39 -7.29 0.13
CA ASN A 32 22.44 -7.09 -0.85
C ASN A 32 22.83 -8.42 -1.48
N LYS A 33 22.28 -8.71 -2.65
CA LYS A 33 22.49 -9.99 -3.35
C LYS A 33 23.93 -10.27 -3.75
N SER A 34 24.71 -9.24 -4.07
CA SER A 34 26.11 -9.39 -4.47
C SER A 34 27.01 -9.89 -3.34
N LYS A 35 26.64 -9.56 -2.09
CA LYS A 35 27.35 -9.97 -0.87
C LYS A 35 26.85 -11.28 -0.25
N LEU A 36 25.91 -11.98 -0.89
CA LEU A 36 25.46 -13.30 -0.44
C LEU A 36 26.42 -14.39 -0.91
N ASN A 37 26.86 -15.25 0.00
CA ASN A 37 27.63 -16.45 -0.33
C ASN A 37 26.72 -17.57 -0.91
N LYS A 38 27.33 -18.68 -1.39
CA LYS A 38 26.60 -19.81 -2.01
C LYS A 38 25.57 -20.42 -1.04
N GLN A 39 25.92 -20.63 0.23
CA GLN A 39 25.04 -21.19 1.25
C GLN A 39 23.85 -20.27 1.54
N GLN A 40 24.05 -18.96 1.69
CA GLN A 40 22.99 -17.99 1.90
C GLN A 40 22.03 -17.93 0.71
N LYS A 41 22.55 -17.98 -0.52
CA LYS A 41 21.72 -18.02 -1.74
C LYS A 41 20.88 -19.29 -1.79
N LYS A 42 21.49 -20.46 -1.49
CA LYS A 42 20.79 -21.75 -1.43
C LYS A 42 19.71 -21.71 -0.35
N HIS A 43 20.06 -21.31 0.87
CA HIS A 43 19.12 -21.24 2.01
C HIS A 43 17.92 -20.34 1.70
N LEU A 44 18.15 -19.10 1.22
CA LEU A 44 17.05 -18.19 0.89
C LEU A 44 16.14 -18.76 -0.20
N ARG A 45 16.71 -19.41 -1.23
CA ARG A 45 15.91 -20.04 -2.28
C ARG A 45 15.07 -21.19 -1.73
N MET A 46 15.70 -22.09 -0.97
CA MET A 46 15.02 -23.26 -0.40
C MET A 46 13.95 -22.85 0.61
N LEU A 47 14.19 -21.84 1.42
CA LEU A 47 13.22 -21.29 2.37
C LEU A 47 11.88 -20.96 1.71
N PHE A 48 11.88 -20.32 0.52
CA PHE A 48 10.67 -20.00 -0.22
C PHE A 48 10.04 -21.22 -0.92
N TYR A 49 10.85 -22.21 -1.33
CA TYR A 49 10.32 -23.47 -1.86
C TYR A 49 9.64 -24.28 -0.76
N GLU A 50 10.28 -24.46 0.38
CA GLU A 50 9.72 -25.17 1.51
C GLU A 50 8.45 -24.49 2.05
N ALA A 51 8.42 -23.15 2.10
CA ALA A 51 7.23 -22.40 2.47
C ALA A 51 6.07 -22.64 1.49
N LYS A 52 6.34 -22.74 0.19
CA LYS A 52 5.35 -23.09 -0.84
C LYS A 52 4.84 -24.51 -0.65
N TRP A 53 5.74 -25.48 -0.44
CA TRP A 53 5.35 -26.87 -0.25
C TRP A 53 4.45 -27.00 0.97
N LEU A 54 4.87 -26.45 2.09
CA LEU A 54 4.11 -26.46 3.34
C LEU A 54 2.73 -25.78 3.21
N TYR A 55 2.65 -24.63 2.52
CA TYR A 55 1.38 -23.96 2.28
C TYR A 55 0.41 -24.85 1.46
N ASN A 56 0.92 -25.48 0.41
CA ASN A 56 0.11 -26.36 -0.44
C ASN A 56 -0.29 -27.63 0.29
N ASP A 57 0.56 -28.18 1.12
CA ASP A 57 0.28 -29.33 1.97
C ASP A 57 -0.82 -29.04 3.00
N MET A 58 -0.73 -27.87 3.69
CA MET A 58 -1.81 -27.39 4.57
C MET A 58 -3.14 -27.22 3.84
N LEU A 59 -3.10 -26.75 2.60
CA LEU A 59 -4.31 -26.58 1.81
C LEU A 59 -4.90 -27.92 1.37
N ASN A 60 -4.05 -28.90 1.04
CA ASN A 60 -4.47 -30.27 0.75
C ASN A 60 -5.09 -30.94 1.99
N TYR A 61 -4.47 -30.77 3.15
CA TYR A 61 -5.00 -31.26 4.43
C TYR A 61 -6.42 -30.73 4.70
N MET A 62 -6.65 -29.43 4.43
CA MET A 62 -7.97 -28.82 4.58
C MET A 62 -8.98 -29.27 3.51
N SER A 63 -8.53 -29.62 2.31
CA SER A 63 -9.44 -30.10 1.26
C SER A 63 -10.00 -31.50 1.54
N ASN A 64 -9.41 -32.21 2.48
CA ASN A 64 -9.88 -33.50 3.01
C ASN A 64 -10.74 -33.33 4.29
N ASP A 65 -11.48 -32.23 4.39
CA ASP A 65 -12.39 -31.87 5.49
C ASP A 65 -11.74 -31.77 6.88
N ASN A 66 -10.42 -31.66 6.95
CA ASN A 66 -9.69 -31.47 8.20
C ASN A 66 -9.63 -29.99 8.61
N GLU A 67 -9.72 -29.73 9.90
CA GLU A 67 -9.55 -28.38 10.44
C GLU A 67 -8.08 -27.96 10.49
N LEU A 68 -7.76 -26.77 9.98
CA LEU A 68 -6.39 -26.22 10.01
C LEU A 68 -5.83 -26.06 11.44
N THR A 69 -6.70 -25.93 12.45
CA THR A 69 -6.33 -25.87 13.86
C THR A 69 -5.57 -27.12 14.32
N ASN A 70 -5.92 -28.27 13.76
CA ASN A 70 -5.35 -29.57 14.09
C ASN A 70 -4.08 -29.89 13.27
N TYR A 71 -3.75 -29.04 12.30
CA TYR A 71 -2.52 -29.24 11.52
C TYR A 71 -1.28 -29.02 12.38
N THR A 72 -0.45 -30.06 12.53
CA THR A 72 0.79 -29.94 13.29
C THR A 72 1.87 -29.21 12.50
N THR A 73 2.57 -28.28 13.16
CA THR A 73 3.68 -27.54 12.56
C THR A 73 5.06 -28.11 12.90
N THR A 74 5.09 -29.25 13.59
CA THR A 74 6.34 -29.96 13.93
C THR A 74 6.82 -30.90 12.83
N ILE A 75 6.00 -31.08 11.76
CA ILE A 75 6.31 -31.94 10.62
C ILE A 75 7.67 -31.61 10.02
N LYS A 76 8.41 -32.63 9.63
CA LYS A 76 9.73 -32.51 8.99
C LYS A 76 9.69 -32.73 7.48
N GLU A 77 8.64 -33.38 6.99
CA GLU A 77 8.46 -33.73 5.57
C GLU A 77 7.04 -33.40 5.13
N VAL A 78 6.87 -33.11 3.85
CA VAL A 78 5.58 -32.84 3.21
C VAL A 78 5.49 -33.54 1.87
N GLN A 79 4.29 -33.95 1.49
CA GLN A 79 4.03 -34.47 0.15
C GLN A 79 3.93 -33.37 -0.88
N VAL A 80 4.68 -33.49 -1.96
CA VAL A 80 4.68 -32.53 -3.08
C VAL A 80 4.30 -33.24 -4.35
N LYS A 81 3.23 -32.78 -5.01
CA LYS A 81 2.85 -33.27 -6.34
C LYS A 81 3.83 -32.75 -7.37
N THR A 82 4.54 -33.67 -8.04
CA THR A 82 5.30 -33.42 -9.26
C THR A 82 4.42 -33.72 -10.47
N PRO A 83 4.86 -33.42 -11.72
CA PRO A 83 4.11 -33.79 -12.91
C PRO A 83 3.88 -35.30 -13.03
N GLU A 84 4.77 -36.14 -12.48
CA GLU A 84 4.79 -37.59 -12.63
C GLU A 84 4.17 -38.29 -11.42
N GLN A 85 4.50 -37.85 -10.20
CA GLN A 85 4.09 -38.54 -8.97
C GLN A 85 4.08 -37.62 -7.72
N TYR A 86 3.65 -38.18 -6.59
CA TYR A 86 3.82 -37.55 -5.27
C TYR A 86 5.18 -37.92 -4.69
N GLU A 87 5.93 -36.92 -4.22
CA GLU A 87 7.24 -37.09 -3.59
C GLU A 87 7.23 -36.51 -2.17
N ASN A 88 7.86 -37.22 -1.22
CA ASN A 88 8.10 -36.68 0.10
C ASN A 88 9.36 -35.78 0.08
N ARG A 89 9.23 -34.54 0.56
CA ARG A 89 10.31 -33.56 0.61
C ARG A 89 10.55 -33.04 2.02
N LYS A 90 11.81 -33.02 2.43
CA LYS A 90 12.21 -32.55 3.75
C LYS A 90 12.15 -31.03 3.86
N LEU A 91 11.77 -30.55 5.05
CA LEU A 91 11.70 -29.13 5.42
C LEU A 91 12.88 -28.79 6.34
N GLU A 92 14.04 -28.49 5.75
CA GLU A 92 15.31 -28.28 6.46
C GLU A 92 15.64 -26.81 6.73
N HIS A 93 15.12 -25.90 5.90
CA HIS A 93 15.50 -24.48 5.92
C HIS A 93 14.47 -23.62 6.66
N ILE A 94 13.23 -24.08 6.76
CA ILE A 94 12.14 -23.37 7.43
C ILE A 94 12.06 -23.77 8.92
N SER A 95 12.13 -22.77 9.81
CA SER A 95 12.05 -23.02 11.24
C SER A 95 10.61 -23.26 11.71
N SER A 96 10.43 -23.89 12.89
CA SER A 96 9.11 -24.15 13.48
C SER A 96 8.26 -22.88 13.62
N GLN A 97 8.86 -21.76 14.03
CA GLN A 97 8.13 -20.48 14.11
C GLN A 97 7.70 -19.93 12.75
N MET A 98 8.49 -20.15 11.69
CA MET A 98 8.09 -19.79 10.33
C MET A 98 6.96 -20.68 9.81
N LYS A 99 6.99 -22.00 10.11
CA LYS A 99 5.91 -22.94 9.79
C LYS A 99 4.59 -22.52 10.46
N GLN A 100 4.64 -22.19 11.76
CA GLN A 100 3.49 -21.61 12.47
C GLN A 100 3.03 -20.28 11.82
N GLY A 101 3.96 -19.43 11.36
CA GLY A 101 3.63 -18.17 10.69
C GLY A 101 2.87 -18.36 9.37
N ILE A 102 3.18 -19.43 8.61
CA ILE A 102 2.45 -19.78 7.38
C ILE A 102 1.04 -20.25 7.74
N ARG A 103 0.89 -21.13 8.76
CA ARG A 103 -0.42 -21.57 9.25
C ARG A 103 -1.27 -20.40 9.72
N ASP A 104 -0.71 -19.51 10.53
CA ASP A 104 -1.43 -18.33 11.04
C ASP A 104 -1.87 -17.39 9.89
N THR A 105 -1.03 -17.22 8.87
CA THR A 105 -1.35 -16.40 7.68
C THR A 105 -2.51 -17.01 6.89
N MET A 106 -2.53 -18.34 6.73
CA MET A 106 -3.63 -19.06 6.08
C MET A 106 -4.92 -18.90 6.90
N PHE A 107 -4.86 -19.09 8.21
CA PHE A 107 -5.99 -18.92 9.11
C PHE A 107 -6.58 -17.50 9.07
N CYS A 108 -5.74 -16.46 9.09
CA CYS A 108 -6.18 -15.08 8.92
C CYS A 108 -6.85 -14.84 7.56
N SER A 109 -6.36 -15.49 6.50
CA SER A 109 -6.97 -15.40 5.17
C SER A 109 -8.37 -16.03 5.16
N MET A 110 -8.57 -17.17 5.83
CA MET A 110 -9.87 -17.82 5.97
C MET A 110 -10.87 -16.95 6.74
N ILE A 111 -10.44 -16.37 7.87
CA ILE A 111 -11.27 -15.44 8.65
C ILE A 111 -11.70 -14.26 7.79
N SER A 112 -10.76 -13.69 7.02
CA SER A 112 -11.04 -12.58 6.10
C SER A 112 -12.07 -12.95 5.04
N LEU A 113 -11.98 -14.16 4.46
CA LEU A 113 -12.96 -14.66 3.49
C LEU A 113 -14.34 -14.86 4.16
N LYS A 114 -14.38 -15.46 5.36
CA LYS A 114 -15.63 -15.62 6.14
C LYS A 114 -16.30 -14.27 6.40
N GLN A 115 -15.52 -13.25 6.79
CA GLN A 115 -16.03 -11.89 7.02
C GLN A 115 -16.57 -11.24 5.75
N LEU A 116 -15.88 -11.40 4.61
CA LEU A 116 -16.36 -10.90 3.32
C LEU A 116 -17.67 -11.56 2.91
N LYS A 117 -17.83 -12.88 3.16
CA LYS A 117 -19.08 -13.62 2.92
C LYS A 117 -20.22 -13.08 3.78
N LYS A 118 -19.96 -12.83 5.09
CA LYS A 118 -20.94 -12.21 6.00
C LYS A 118 -21.42 -10.84 5.47
N ASN A 119 -20.52 -10.08 4.84
CA ASN A 119 -20.82 -8.77 4.26
C ASN A 119 -21.48 -8.87 2.86
N GLY A 120 -22.05 -10.04 2.48
CA GLY A 120 -22.77 -10.25 1.21
C GLY A 120 -21.87 -10.25 -0.04
N ARG A 121 -20.55 -10.32 0.08
CA ARG A 121 -19.65 -10.31 -1.08
C ARG A 121 -19.46 -11.73 -1.64
N LYS A 122 -19.43 -11.85 -2.97
CA LYS A 122 -18.98 -13.08 -3.63
C LYS A 122 -17.50 -13.31 -3.28
N ILE A 123 -17.18 -14.47 -2.75
CA ILE A 123 -15.82 -14.84 -2.37
C ILE A 123 -15.33 -16.03 -3.19
N GLY A 124 -14.01 -16.06 -3.42
CA GLY A 124 -13.33 -17.25 -3.96
C GLY A 124 -12.88 -18.22 -2.86
N LYS A 125 -12.27 -19.32 -3.27
CA LYS A 125 -11.60 -20.28 -2.38
C LYS A 125 -10.09 -20.03 -2.36
N LEU A 126 -9.41 -20.44 -1.30
CA LEU A 126 -7.94 -20.52 -1.29
C LEU A 126 -7.49 -21.48 -2.39
N LYS A 127 -6.40 -21.15 -3.07
CA LYS A 127 -5.89 -21.93 -4.21
C LYS A 127 -4.45 -22.37 -3.95
N PHE A 128 -4.08 -23.52 -4.49
CA PHE A 128 -2.69 -23.95 -4.56
C PHE A 128 -1.83 -22.86 -5.24
N THR A 129 -0.66 -22.64 -4.69
CA THR A 129 0.24 -21.59 -5.20
C THR A 129 1.47 -22.18 -5.84
N SER A 130 1.89 -21.59 -6.96
CA SER A 130 3.17 -21.90 -7.61
C SER A 130 4.34 -21.16 -6.94
N GLN A 131 4.06 -20.07 -6.19
CA GLN A 131 5.07 -19.25 -5.51
C GLN A 131 4.55 -18.76 -4.16
N TYR A 132 5.38 -18.90 -3.13
CA TYR A 132 5.14 -18.29 -1.83
C TYR A 132 6.15 -17.16 -1.62
N ASN A 133 5.68 -15.94 -1.45
CA ASN A 133 6.54 -14.76 -1.60
C ASN A 133 6.79 -13.96 -0.31
N SER A 134 6.17 -14.36 0.80
CA SER A 134 6.27 -13.65 2.08
C SER A 134 6.23 -14.61 3.25
N ILE A 135 7.28 -14.66 4.05
CA ILE A 135 7.42 -15.54 5.20
C ILE A 135 7.51 -14.69 6.46
N LEU A 136 6.62 -14.94 7.42
CA LEU A 136 6.59 -14.24 8.70
C LEU A 136 7.72 -14.69 9.63
N LEU A 137 8.46 -13.74 10.14
CA LEU A 137 9.45 -13.88 11.21
C LEU A 137 8.84 -13.33 12.49
N LYS A 138 8.28 -14.21 13.33
CA LYS A 138 7.40 -13.82 14.43
C LYS A 138 8.05 -12.97 15.52
N GLN A 139 9.30 -13.28 15.88
CA GLN A 139 9.95 -12.71 17.05
C GLN A 139 11.32 -12.13 16.71
N TYR A 140 11.51 -10.87 17.06
CA TYR A 140 12.83 -10.24 17.10
C TYR A 140 13.70 -10.93 18.16
N ASN A 141 14.99 -10.97 17.94
CA ASN A 141 16.02 -11.68 18.73
C ASN A 141 15.96 -13.23 18.68
N ASN A 142 14.88 -13.82 18.19
CA ASN A 142 14.76 -15.28 18.03
C ASN A 142 14.81 -15.69 16.55
N THR A 143 13.79 -15.31 15.74
CA THR A 143 13.75 -15.67 14.32
C THR A 143 14.68 -14.80 13.46
N TYR A 144 14.91 -13.59 13.89
CA TYR A 144 15.89 -12.69 13.28
C TYR A 144 16.44 -11.68 14.30
N LYS A 145 17.63 -11.15 14.02
CA LYS A 145 18.29 -10.14 14.86
C LYS A 145 19.07 -9.15 13.99
N ILE A 146 18.99 -7.87 14.33
CA ILE A 146 19.82 -6.83 13.69
C ILE A 146 21.13 -6.70 14.44
N LYS A 147 22.25 -6.76 13.71
CA LYS A 147 23.62 -6.59 14.26
C LYS A 147 24.46 -5.81 13.24
N ASN A 148 24.97 -4.63 13.62
CA ASN A 148 25.95 -3.86 12.83
C ASN A 148 25.62 -3.77 11.32
N ASN A 149 24.50 -3.17 10.93
CA ASN A 149 24.04 -3.06 9.53
C ASN A 149 23.85 -4.40 8.80
N ARG A 150 23.70 -5.50 9.52
CA ARG A 150 23.43 -6.84 8.99
C ARG A 150 22.25 -7.46 9.72
N ILE A 151 21.66 -8.47 9.12
CA ILE A 151 20.58 -9.24 9.74
C ILE A 151 21.03 -10.68 9.92
N LYS A 152 20.94 -11.18 11.14
CA LYS A 152 21.06 -12.59 11.46
C LYS A 152 19.68 -13.22 11.25
N LEU A 153 19.57 -14.21 10.42
CA LEU A 153 18.36 -15.00 10.21
C LEU A 153 18.57 -16.37 10.87
N GLN A 154 17.55 -16.88 11.53
CA GLN A 154 17.54 -18.24 12.10
C GLN A 154 17.81 -19.27 10.98
N GLY A 155 18.60 -20.28 11.27
CA GLY A 155 19.04 -21.28 10.29
C GLY A 155 20.28 -20.90 9.47
N LEU A 156 20.75 -19.65 9.54
CA LEU A 156 21.99 -19.22 8.91
C LEU A 156 23.11 -18.99 9.93
N ARG A 157 24.32 -19.55 9.67
CA ARG A 157 25.49 -19.29 10.54
C ARG A 157 25.99 -17.85 10.40
N LYS A 158 26.12 -17.33 9.17
CA LYS A 158 26.62 -15.97 8.87
C LYS A 158 25.48 -14.97 8.71
N THR A 159 25.72 -13.73 9.12
CA THR A 159 24.77 -12.60 8.95
C THR A 159 24.64 -12.19 7.49
N ILE A 160 23.47 -11.64 7.13
CA ILE A 160 23.16 -11.15 5.78
C ILE A 160 23.41 -9.65 5.70
N TYR A 161 24.11 -9.21 4.68
CA TYR A 161 24.26 -7.79 4.36
C TYR A 161 22.99 -7.23 3.77
N VAL A 162 22.55 -6.08 4.29
CA VAL A 162 21.34 -5.40 3.86
C VAL A 162 21.58 -3.91 3.67
N ASN A 163 20.74 -3.27 2.85
CA ASN A 163 20.82 -1.85 2.57
C ASN A 163 19.59 -1.15 3.15
N GLY A 164 19.81 -0.10 3.93
CA GLY A 164 18.73 0.77 4.42
C GLY A 164 18.35 0.59 5.90
N LEU A 165 19.11 -0.15 6.70
CA LEU A 165 18.85 -0.28 8.15
C LEU A 165 18.90 1.07 8.90
N LYS A 166 19.67 2.03 8.40
CA LYS A 166 19.74 3.40 8.97
C LYS A 166 18.39 4.14 8.95
N GLN A 167 17.41 3.65 8.17
CA GLN A 167 16.05 4.21 8.16
C GLN A 167 15.26 3.89 9.43
N ILE A 168 15.65 2.86 10.18
CA ILE A 168 15.00 2.45 11.40
C ILE A 168 15.47 3.37 12.52
N PRO A 169 14.58 4.12 13.20
CA PRO A 169 14.95 4.98 14.33
C PRO A 169 15.57 4.16 15.46
N LYS A 170 16.58 4.70 16.14
CA LYS A 170 17.23 4.04 17.29
C LYS A 170 16.25 3.80 18.46
N ASN A 171 15.31 4.72 18.67
CA ASN A 171 14.38 4.71 19.80
C ASN A 171 13.02 4.10 19.42
N CYS A 172 13.00 2.96 18.72
CA CYS A 172 11.78 2.24 18.40
C CYS A 172 11.85 0.79 18.89
N GLU A 173 10.71 0.26 19.24
CA GLU A 173 10.54 -1.17 19.52
C GLU A 173 10.52 -1.92 18.19
N ILE A 174 11.40 -2.90 18.02
CA ILE A 174 11.41 -3.78 16.84
C ILE A 174 10.55 -4.99 17.17
N ALA A 175 9.57 -5.27 16.30
CA ALA A 175 8.63 -6.37 16.49
C ALA A 175 8.88 -7.51 15.49
N ASN A 176 7.84 -7.98 14.83
CA ASN A 176 7.94 -9.00 13.79
C ASN A 176 8.53 -8.44 12.49
N ALA A 177 8.96 -9.33 11.62
CA ALA A 177 9.36 -8.98 10.27
C ALA A 177 8.78 -9.98 9.25
N HIS A 178 8.81 -9.61 7.99
CA HIS A 178 8.59 -10.52 6.88
C HIS A 178 9.84 -10.57 6.01
N ILE A 179 10.26 -11.76 5.61
CA ILE A 179 11.19 -11.91 4.52
C ILE A 179 10.39 -12.07 3.23
N ILE A 180 10.67 -11.22 2.24
CA ILE A 180 9.88 -11.13 1.01
C ILE A 180 10.77 -11.37 -0.21
N GLN A 181 10.27 -12.20 -1.13
CA GLN A 181 10.83 -12.35 -2.46
C GLN A 181 10.00 -11.55 -3.47
N LYS A 182 10.61 -10.57 -4.13
CA LYS A 182 9.92 -9.71 -5.11
C LYS A 182 10.83 -9.34 -6.26
N CYS A 183 10.35 -9.51 -7.49
CA CYS A 183 11.09 -9.17 -8.72
C CYS A 183 12.51 -9.77 -8.77
N GLY A 184 12.68 -10.98 -8.27
CA GLY A 184 13.96 -11.66 -8.19
C GLY A 184 14.92 -11.13 -7.11
N ASP A 185 14.53 -10.18 -6.28
CA ASP A 185 15.27 -9.68 -5.12
C ASP A 185 14.61 -10.09 -3.81
N TYR A 186 15.38 -10.02 -2.70
CA TYR A 186 14.88 -10.32 -1.36
C TYR A 186 14.87 -9.06 -0.49
N TYR A 187 13.88 -8.96 0.39
CA TYR A 187 13.69 -7.83 1.29
C TYR A 187 13.30 -8.31 2.68
N PHE A 188 13.70 -7.57 3.70
CA PHE A 188 13.09 -7.65 5.03
C PHE A 188 12.11 -6.49 5.19
N GLN A 189 10.86 -6.78 5.54
CA GLN A 189 9.91 -5.79 6.01
C GLN A 189 9.85 -5.89 7.53
N ILE A 190 10.42 -4.91 8.22
CA ILE A 190 10.56 -4.89 9.67
C ILE A 190 9.50 -3.96 10.24
N THR A 191 8.66 -4.49 11.11
CA THR A 191 7.63 -3.73 11.84
C THR A 191 8.26 -3.12 13.08
N THR A 192 8.01 -1.83 13.28
CA THR A 192 8.50 -1.09 14.43
C THR A 192 7.38 -0.28 15.07
N TYR A 193 7.49 -0.08 16.38
CA TYR A 193 6.58 0.75 17.17
C TYR A 193 7.35 1.88 17.86
N SER A 194 6.79 3.07 17.82
CA SER A 194 7.36 4.27 18.48
C SER A 194 6.26 5.10 19.11
N LYS A 195 6.58 5.93 20.09
CA LYS A 195 5.61 6.84 20.69
C LYS A 195 4.96 7.72 19.63
N LYS A 196 3.64 7.90 19.70
CA LYS A 196 2.92 8.83 18.83
C LYS A 196 3.40 10.25 19.14
N GLN A 197 3.91 10.93 18.16
CA GLN A 197 4.22 12.36 18.29
C GLN A 197 2.90 13.13 18.15
N LYS A 198 2.59 14.00 19.13
CA LYS A 198 1.52 14.99 18.97
C LYS A 198 1.96 15.97 17.88
N LYS A 199 1.19 16.05 16.81
CA LYS A 199 1.39 17.05 15.77
C LYS A 199 0.42 18.19 16.02
N ASN A 200 0.93 19.41 16.00
CA ASN A 200 0.09 20.59 16.02
C ASN A 200 -0.45 20.80 14.59
N ILE A 201 -1.68 20.34 14.32
CA ILE A 201 -2.31 20.44 13.02
C ILE A 201 -3.26 21.64 13.07
N PRO A 202 -3.19 22.57 12.07
CA PRO A 202 -4.12 23.70 11.98
C PRO A 202 -5.57 23.22 12.01
N ASN A 203 -6.44 23.93 12.73
CA ASN A 203 -7.86 23.61 12.83
C ASN A 203 -8.62 24.04 11.55
N LYS A 204 -8.12 23.62 10.39
CA LYS A 204 -8.67 23.89 9.06
C LYS A 204 -9.47 22.69 8.58
N VAL A 205 -10.57 22.97 7.85
CA VAL A 205 -11.43 21.99 7.21
C VAL A 205 -11.28 22.11 5.69
N VAL A 206 -11.18 21.01 4.98
CA VAL A 206 -11.11 20.99 3.52
C VAL A 206 -12.05 19.96 2.92
N GLY A 207 -12.80 20.37 1.89
CA GLY A 207 -13.51 19.48 0.96
C GLY A 207 -12.61 19.18 -0.24
N ILE A 208 -12.65 17.95 -0.74
CA ILE A 208 -11.84 17.52 -1.88
C ILE A 208 -12.74 16.90 -2.94
N ASP A 209 -12.73 17.48 -4.13
CA ASP A 209 -13.27 16.92 -5.35
C ASP A 209 -12.18 16.19 -6.14
N PHE A 210 -12.49 15.00 -6.67
CA PHE A 210 -11.56 14.16 -7.42
C PHE A 210 -11.91 14.16 -8.90
N GLY A 211 -10.92 14.42 -9.77
CA GLY A 211 -11.09 14.49 -11.20
C GLY A 211 -10.09 13.67 -12.02
N CYS A 212 -10.36 13.55 -13.33
CA CYS A 212 -9.47 12.86 -14.27
C CYS A 212 -8.38 13.78 -14.84
N GLU A 213 -8.66 15.05 -15.01
CA GLU A 213 -7.74 16.05 -15.57
C GLU A 213 -6.96 16.77 -14.47
N THR A 214 -7.66 17.36 -13.53
CA THR A 214 -7.14 17.79 -12.24
C THR A 214 -7.45 16.71 -11.25
N GLN A 215 -6.41 16.10 -10.68
CA GLN A 215 -6.61 14.91 -9.84
C GLN A 215 -7.28 15.22 -8.51
N LEU A 216 -6.99 16.38 -7.92
CA LEU A 216 -7.63 16.87 -6.70
C LEU A 216 -7.87 18.36 -6.84
N THR A 217 -9.06 18.81 -6.50
CA THR A 217 -9.41 20.22 -6.30
C THR A 217 -9.90 20.39 -4.88
N LEU A 218 -9.35 21.35 -4.17
CA LEU A 218 -9.64 21.65 -2.77
C LEU A 218 -10.62 22.81 -2.66
N SER A 219 -11.40 22.84 -1.59
CA SER A 219 -12.37 23.89 -1.33
C SER A 219 -11.76 25.27 -1.04
N ASP A 220 -10.45 25.36 -0.89
CA ASP A 220 -9.70 26.63 -0.79
C ASP A 220 -9.16 27.13 -2.15
N GLY A 221 -9.59 26.55 -3.26
CA GLY A 221 -9.16 26.88 -4.60
C GLY A 221 -7.87 26.16 -5.07
N THR A 222 -7.18 25.43 -4.19
CA THR A 222 -5.95 24.72 -4.55
C THR A 222 -6.23 23.56 -5.50
N LYS A 223 -5.52 23.53 -6.64
CA LYS A 223 -5.61 22.45 -7.64
C LYS A 223 -4.33 21.64 -7.69
N ILE A 224 -4.43 20.33 -7.49
CA ILE A 224 -3.30 19.41 -7.55
C ILE A 224 -3.39 18.59 -8.84
N LYS A 225 -2.48 18.88 -9.78
CA LYS A 225 -2.36 18.19 -11.06
C LYS A 225 -1.00 17.50 -11.16
N TYR A 226 -1.00 16.21 -11.51
CA TYR A 226 0.23 15.43 -11.64
C TYR A 226 0.06 14.32 -12.67
N GLN A 227 1.18 13.90 -13.27
CA GLN A 227 1.22 12.76 -14.18
C GLN A 227 2.29 11.78 -13.74
N ILE A 228 1.94 10.50 -13.73
CA ILE A 228 2.89 9.43 -13.49
C ILE A 228 3.25 8.79 -14.82
N PRO A 229 4.51 8.91 -15.27
CA PRO A 229 4.92 8.51 -16.60
C PRO A 229 4.79 6.99 -16.80
N ILE A 230 4.25 6.60 -17.95
CA ILE A 230 4.22 5.21 -18.40
C ILE A 230 5.58 4.90 -19.03
N SER A 231 6.26 3.90 -18.51
CA SER A 231 7.58 3.50 -19.01
C SER A 231 7.50 2.87 -20.41
N LYS A 232 8.12 3.50 -21.41
CA LYS A 232 8.32 2.92 -22.75
C LYS A 232 9.00 1.55 -22.68
N ARG A 233 9.84 1.32 -21.66
CA ARG A 233 10.53 0.05 -21.40
C ARG A 233 9.56 -1.11 -21.12
N VAL A 234 8.46 -0.88 -20.40
CA VAL A 234 7.43 -1.90 -20.13
C VAL A 234 6.85 -2.39 -21.44
N LYS A 235 6.37 -1.48 -22.32
CA LYS A 235 5.81 -1.83 -23.62
C LYS A 235 6.80 -2.63 -24.50
N LYS A 236 8.10 -2.27 -24.45
CA LYS A 236 9.16 -3.00 -25.19
C LYS A 236 9.35 -4.42 -24.65
N LEU A 237 9.31 -4.59 -23.33
CA LEU A 237 9.45 -5.90 -22.67
C LEU A 237 8.20 -6.77 -22.89
N ASP A 238 6.99 -6.21 -22.89
CA ASP A 238 5.75 -6.93 -23.18
C ASP A 238 5.81 -7.52 -24.60
N ARG A 239 6.19 -6.71 -25.60
CA ARG A 239 6.37 -7.20 -26.99
C ARG A 239 7.41 -8.31 -27.10
N LYS A 240 8.56 -8.20 -26.38
CA LYS A 240 9.58 -9.26 -26.37
C LYS A 240 9.09 -10.56 -25.73
N ILE A 241 8.33 -10.46 -24.65
CA ILE A 241 7.79 -11.63 -23.96
C ILE A 241 6.74 -12.32 -24.83
N MET A 242 5.85 -11.56 -25.49
CA MET A 242 4.85 -12.09 -26.42
C MET A 242 5.50 -12.85 -27.60
N LYS A 243 6.56 -12.29 -28.22
CA LYS A 243 7.29 -12.97 -29.28
C LYS A 243 7.90 -14.32 -28.84
N ARG A 244 8.19 -14.48 -27.53
CA ARG A 244 8.77 -15.70 -26.95
C ARG A 244 7.74 -16.58 -26.26
N ASP A 245 6.47 -16.35 -26.47
CA ASP A 245 5.42 -17.03 -25.68
C ASP A 245 5.35 -18.52 -25.97
N ARG A 246 5.65 -18.93 -27.21
CA ARG A 246 5.72 -20.33 -27.64
C ARG A 246 6.96 -21.09 -27.12
N GLN A 247 7.94 -20.41 -26.50
CA GLN A 247 9.20 -21.00 -26.02
C GLN A 247 9.32 -20.93 -24.51
N LYS A 248 9.49 -22.04 -23.82
CA LYS A 248 9.88 -22.11 -22.39
C LYS A 248 11.36 -21.75 -22.22
N SER A 249 11.79 -20.58 -22.67
CA SER A 249 13.21 -20.21 -22.68
C SER A 249 13.61 -19.45 -21.39
N HIS A 250 14.87 -19.67 -20.97
CA HIS A 250 15.47 -18.92 -19.87
C HIS A 250 15.47 -17.39 -20.12
N ASN A 251 15.57 -16.97 -21.36
CA ASN A 251 15.51 -15.56 -21.76
C ASN A 251 14.11 -14.96 -21.57
N LYS A 252 13.03 -15.74 -21.79
CA LYS A 252 11.65 -15.32 -21.44
C LYS A 252 11.54 -15.02 -19.95
N TYR A 253 12.04 -15.90 -19.09
CA TYR A 253 12.02 -15.69 -17.65
C TYR A 253 12.84 -14.45 -17.24
N LYS A 254 14.05 -14.24 -17.81
CA LYS A 254 14.84 -13.02 -17.57
C LYS A 254 14.07 -11.74 -17.96
N ASP A 255 13.37 -11.74 -19.09
CA ASP A 255 12.59 -10.58 -19.52
C ASP A 255 11.34 -10.38 -18.67
N GLN A 256 10.70 -11.43 -18.17
CA GLN A 256 9.62 -11.33 -17.17
C GLN A 256 10.10 -10.65 -15.88
N ILE A 257 11.26 -11.03 -15.35
CA ILE A 257 11.86 -10.37 -14.18
C ILE A 257 12.17 -8.90 -14.46
N LYS A 258 12.71 -8.57 -15.63
CA LYS A 258 12.96 -7.17 -16.03
C LYS A 258 11.66 -6.37 -16.12
N ARG A 259 10.59 -6.97 -16.67
CA ARG A 259 9.25 -6.37 -16.73
C ARG A 259 8.69 -6.10 -15.32
N GLN A 260 8.75 -7.08 -14.43
CA GLN A 260 8.31 -6.92 -13.04
C GLN A 260 9.08 -5.79 -12.32
N LYS A 261 10.40 -5.68 -12.53
CA LYS A 261 11.21 -4.58 -11.99
C LYS A 261 10.77 -3.21 -12.53
N ALA A 262 10.44 -3.12 -13.82
CA ALA A 262 9.95 -1.89 -14.43
C ALA A 262 8.58 -1.49 -13.87
N TYR A 263 7.63 -2.42 -13.73
CA TYR A 263 6.34 -2.18 -13.07
C TYR A 263 6.51 -1.79 -11.59
N ASN A 264 7.43 -2.45 -10.88
CA ASN A 264 7.71 -2.11 -9.48
C ASN A 264 8.22 -0.67 -9.33
N LYS A 265 9.05 -0.19 -10.27
CA LYS A 265 9.48 1.22 -10.28
C LYS A 265 8.29 2.17 -10.42
N ILE A 266 7.36 1.91 -11.35
CA ILE A 266 6.14 2.71 -11.52
C ILE A 266 5.29 2.69 -10.24
N THR A 267 5.11 1.51 -9.64
CA THR A 267 4.36 1.35 -8.39
C THR A 267 4.99 2.14 -7.24
N ASN A 268 6.32 2.18 -7.16
CA ASN A 268 7.00 2.96 -6.14
C ASN A 268 6.84 4.47 -6.36
N ILE A 269 6.89 4.94 -7.62
CA ILE A 269 6.60 6.33 -7.96
C ILE A 269 5.16 6.70 -7.57
N LYS A 270 4.17 5.85 -7.92
CA LYS A 270 2.77 6.05 -7.51
C LYS A 270 2.63 6.16 -5.99
N LYS A 271 3.33 5.29 -5.25
CA LYS A 271 3.31 5.30 -3.78
C LYS A 271 3.96 6.55 -3.21
N ASP A 272 5.04 7.03 -3.80
CA ASP A 272 5.74 8.23 -3.35
C ASP A 272 4.87 9.48 -3.56
N VAL A 273 4.34 9.68 -4.78
CA VAL A 273 3.40 10.76 -5.09
C VAL A 273 2.20 10.76 -4.13
N ARG A 274 1.57 9.60 -3.96
CA ARG A 274 0.46 9.44 -3.02
C ARG A 274 0.84 9.83 -1.59
N ASN A 275 1.97 9.34 -1.09
CA ASN A 275 2.41 9.62 0.27
C ASN A 275 2.69 11.12 0.46
N LYS A 276 3.30 11.79 -0.52
CA LYS A 276 3.56 13.23 -0.46
C LYS A 276 2.25 14.02 -0.41
N ILE A 277 1.32 13.76 -1.34
CA ILE A 277 0.00 14.43 -1.36
C ILE A 277 -0.74 14.22 -0.03
N VAL A 278 -0.88 12.97 0.40
CA VAL A 278 -1.58 12.65 1.66
C VAL A 278 -0.89 13.29 2.86
N SER A 279 0.44 13.27 2.92
CA SER A 279 1.18 13.90 4.02
C SER A 279 0.97 15.41 4.07
N THR A 280 0.99 16.09 2.92
CA THR A 280 0.71 17.52 2.84
C THR A 280 -0.70 17.84 3.32
N LEU A 281 -1.70 17.13 2.84
CA LEU A 281 -3.10 17.37 3.22
C LEU A 281 -3.33 17.11 4.72
N VAL A 282 -2.85 15.98 5.24
CA VAL A 282 -3.02 15.61 6.67
C VAL A 282 -2.26 16.53 7.63
N ASN A 283 -1.18 17.18 7.19
CA ASN A 283 -0.45 18.11 8.03
C ASN A 283 -1.06 19.54 8.00
N ASN A 284 -1.78 19.91 6.93
CA ASN A 284 -2.35 21.24 6.77
C ASN A 284 -3.82 21.34 7.18
N TYR A 285 -4.56 20.23 7.19
CA TYR A 285 -5.98 20.21 7.52
C TYR A 285 -6.29 19.16 8.58
N LYS A 286 -6.99 19.59 9.63
CA LYS A 286 -7.45 18.70 10.70
C LYS A 286 -8.61 17.83 10.23
N THR A 287 -9.56 18.40 9.50
CA THR A 287 -10.71 17.69 8.97
C THR A 287 -10.63 17.63 7.44
N VAL A 288 -10.71 16.43 6.89
CA VAL A 288 -10.71 16.19 5.44
C VAL A 288 -12.04 15.55 5.06
N ILE A 289 -12.77 16.19 4.14
CA ILE A 289 -14.07 15.74 3.65
C ILE A 289 -13.92 15.30 2.21
N VAL A 290 -14.34 14.07 1.91
CA VAL A 290 -14.26 13.48 0.56
C VAL A 290 -15.60 12.88 0.15
N GLN A 291 -15.92 12.92 -1.13
CA GLN A 291 -17.09 12.20 -1.65
C GLN A 291 -16.74 10.71 -1.85
N ASN A 292 -17.73 9.83 -1.70
CA ASN A 292 -17.58 8.39 -1.85
C ASN A 292 -17.55 8.00 -3.34
N GLU A 293 -16.41 8.26 -4.01
CA GLU A 293 -16.27 8.03 -5.44
C GLU A 293 -16.15 6.53 -5.80
N SER A 294 -16.88 6.13 -6.84
CA SER A 294 -16.76 4.78 -7.42
C SER A 294 -15.63 4.72 -8.46
N ILE A 295 -14.41 4.52 -8.00
CA ILE A 295 -13.24 4.40 -8.90
C ILE A 295 -13.40 3.25 -9.89
N HIS A 296 -14.13 2.19 -9.52
CA HIS A 296 -14.45 1.09 -10.43
C HIS A 296 -15.31 1.57 -11.62
N ALA A 297 -16.35 2.36 -11.37
CA ALA A 297 -17.20 2.92 -12.41
C ALA A 297 -16.41 3.83 -13.37
N TRP A 298 -15.43 4.57 -12.84
CA TRP A 298 -14.54 5.40 -13.68
C TRP A 298 -13.65 4.54 -14.60
N HIS A 299 -13.21 3.37 -14.14
CA HIS A 299 -12.46 2.43 -14.98
C HIS A 299 -13.28 1.84 -16.11
N THR A 300 -14.53 1.47 -15.85
CA THR A 300 -15.45 0.90 -16.86
C THR A 300 -16.03 1.97 -17.80
N GLY A 301 -16.17 3.23 -17.34
CA GLY A 301 -16.71 4.36 -18.09
C GLY A 301 -15.74 5.03 -19.08
N GLY A 302 -14.73 4.34 -19.59
CA GLY A 302 -13.81 4.86 -20.63
C GLY A 302 -12.62 5.68 -20.10
N HIS A 303 -12.60 6.07 -18.81
CA HIS A 303 -11.50 6.85 -18.22
C HIS A 303 -10.39 5.99 -17.63
N GLY A 304 -10.44 4.66 -17.77
CA GLY A 304 -9.54 3.71 -17.16
C GLY A 304 -8.05 4.00 -17.41
N LYS A 305 -7.67 4.36 -18.64
CA LYS A 305 -6.28 4.70 -18.98
C LYS A 305 -5.78 5.94 -18.24
N LYS A 306 -6.62 6.98 -18.09
CA LYS A 306 -6.27 8.22 -17.37
C LYS A 306 -6.11 7.95 -15.88
N ILE A 307 -7.04 7.21 -15.27
CA ILE A 307 -7.11 6.97 -13.82
C ILE A 307 -6.10 5.93 -13.33
N GLN A 308 -5.79 4.91 -14.15
CA GLN A 308 -4.88 3.82 -13.78
C GLN A 308 -3.52 4.31 -13.25
N HIS A 309 -3.06 5.47 -13.73
CA HIS A 309 -1.76 6.03 -13.36
C HIS A 309 -1.83 7.13 -12.31
N THR A 310 -3.02 7.56 -11.86
CA THR A 310 -3.17 8.63 -10.87
C THR A 310 -3.06 8.17 -9.42
N SER A 311 -3.38 6.92 -9.11
CA SER A 311 -3.44 6.40 -7.73
C SER A 311 -4.53 7.07 -6.84
N ILE A 312 -5.56 7.72 -7.44
CA ILE A 312 -6.63 8.41 -6.71
C ILE A 312 -7.28 7.51 -5.67
N GLY A 313 -7.70 6.29 -6.01
CA GLY A 313 -8.28 5.35 -5.05
C GLY A 313 -7.38 5.04 -3.84
N GLY A 314 -6.05 5.06 -4.06
CA GLY A 314 -5.08 4.95 -2.98
C GLY A 314 -5.01 6.21 -2.11
N ILE A 315 -5.13 7.40 -2.70
CA ILE A 315 -5.17 8.68 -1.99
C ILE A 315 -6.41 8.75 -1.12
N ILE A 316 -7.60 8.48 -1.68
CA ILE A 316 -8.88 8.46 -0.94
C ILE A 316 -8.78 7.54 0.29
N ARG A 317 -8.32 6.30 0.09
CA ARG A 317 -8.14 5.34 1.19
C ARG A 317 -7.18 5.84 2.26
N ASP A 318 -6.04 6.38 1.85
CA ASP A 318 -5.02 6.83 2.78
C ASP A 318 -5.43 8.12 3.51
N LEU A 319 -6.22 9.00 2.90
CA LEU A 319 -6.84 10.16 3.57
C LEU A 319 -7.84 9.69 4.62
N LYS A 320 -8.75 8.76 4.28
CA LYS A 320 -9.71 8.18 5.24
C LYS A 320 -9.02 7.58 6.48
N ASN A 321 -7.84 6.99 6.32
CA ASN A 321 -7.14 6.29 7.39
C ASN A 321 -6.14 7.15 8.18
N LYS A 322 -5.64 8.24 7.60
CA LYS A 322 -4.51 9.01 8.17
C LYS A 322 -4.90 10.42 8.61
N SER A 323 -6.02 10.98 8.12
CA SER A 323 -6.53 12.27 8.58
C SER A 323 -6.93 12.20 10.06
N HIS A 324 -6.81 13.31 10.77
CA HIS A 324 -7.25 13.38 12.16
C HIS A 324 -8.76 13.15 12.24
N THR A 325 -9.51 13.86 11.41
CA THR A 325 -10.96 13.64 11.20
C THR A 325 -11.19 13.45 9.70
N SER A 326 -11.91 12.41 9.33
CA SER A 326 -12.26 12.12 7.93
C SER A 326 -13.76 11.90 7.82
N ILE A 327 -14.41 12.67 6.94
CA ILE A 327 -15.84 12.57 6.65
C ILE A 327 -16.02 12.13 5.22
N VAL A 328 -17.00 11.27 5.00
CA VAL A 328 -17.30 10.74 3.67
C VAL A 328 -18.73 11.10 3.31
N VAL A 329 -18.87 12.00 2.36
CA VAL A 329 -20.17 12.42 1.79
C VAL A 329 -20.70 11.31 0.87
N ASP A 330 -22.01 11.20 0.80
CA ASP A 330 -22.69 10.18 -0.02
C ASP A 330 -22.28 10.26 -1.50
N LYS A 331 -22.25 9.11 -2.14
CA LYS A 331 -21.90 8.97 -3.56
C LYS A 331 -22.82 9.74 -4.50
N PHE A 332 -24.08 9.85 -4.16
CA PHE A 332 -25.11 10.46 -5.00
C PHE A 332 -25.30 11.95 -4.71
N PHE A 333 -24.55 12.52 -3.77
CA PHE A 333 -24.61 13.94 -3.49
C PHE A 333 -24.25 14.75 -4.76
N PRO A 334 -25.13 15.67 -5.20
CA PRO A 334 -24.97 16.38 -6.47
C PRO A 334 -24.03 17.58 -6.37
N SER A 335 -22.80 17.37 -5.89
CA SER A 335 -21.80 18.42 -5.66
C SER A 335 -21.57 19.34 -6.88
N THR A 336 -21.62 18.79 -8.10
CA THR A 336 -21.42 19.57 -9.34
C THR A 336 -22.63 20.37 -9.78
N LYS A 337 -23.83 20.08 -9.27
CA LYS A 337 -25.09 20.75 -9.68
C LYS A 337 -25.59 21.78 -8.68
N LEU A 338 -25.29 21.58 -7.40
CA LEU A 338 -25.78 22.39 -6.30
C LEU A 338 -25.06 23.75 -6.23
N CYS A 339 -25.81 24.83 -6.02
CA CYS A 339 -25.24 26.14 -5.71
C CYS A 339 -24.95 26.23 -4.21
N PRO A 340 -23.72 26.57 -3.76
CA PRO A 340 -23.43 26.69 -2.34
C PRO A 340 -24.09 27.91 -1.68
N LYS A 341 -24.50 28.95 -2.46
CA LYS A 341 -25.14 30.17 -1.95
C LYS A 341 -26.66 30.01 -1.75
N CYS A 342 -27.38 29.51 -2.76
CA CYS A 342 -28.84 29.43 -2.73
C CYS A 342 -29.42 28.03 -2.71
N SER A 343 -28.59 26.99 -2.73
CA SER A 343 -28.95 25.58 -2.76
C SER A 343 -29.82 25.14 -3.97
N LYS A 344 -30.01 25.98 -4.99
CA LYS A 344 -30.67 25.59 -6.24
C LYS A 344 -29.77 24.60 -7.01
N LYS A 345 -30.42 23.64 -7.71
CA LYS A 345 -29.76 22.66 -8.56
C LYS A 345 -29.73 23.13 -10.01
N ASN A 346 -28.58 23.51 -10.53
CA ASN A 346 -28.38 23.91 -11.92
C ASN A 346 -27.65 22.83 -12.70
N LYS A 347 -28.19 22.46 -13.85
CA LYS A 347 -27.58 21.45 -14.74
C LYS A 347 -26.75 22.19 -15.80
N LEU A 348 -25.42 22.14 -15.67
CA LEU A 348 -24.50 22.73 -16.61
C LEU A 348 -23.90 21.69 -17.57
N PRO A 349 -23.62 22.07 -18.82
CA PRO A 349 -22.92 21.20 -19.77
C PRO A 349 -21.54 20.77 -19.23
N ARG A 350 -21.06 19.58 -19.64
CA ARG A 350 -19.77 19.06 -19.15
C ARG A 350 -18.55 19.87 -19.60
N TRP A 351 -18.63 20.56 -20.73
CA TRP A 351 -17.57 21.40 -21.28
C TRP A 351 -17.43 22.74 -20.55
N GLN A 352 -18.50 23.22 -19.86
CA GLN A 352 -18.49 24.47 -19.14
C GLN A 352 -17.68 24.33 -17.84
N ARG A 353 -16.64 25.16 -17.72
CA ARG A 353 -15.69 25.12 -16.59
C ARG A 353 -16.04 26.08 -15.47
N VAL A 354 -16.74 27.15 -15.80
CA VAL A 354 -17.23 28.13 -14.82
C VAL A 354 -18.68 27.85 -14.52
N TYR A 355 -19.01 27.84 -13.25
CA TYR A 355 -20.39 27.66 -12.75
C TYR A 355 -21.03 29.02 -12.52
N TYR A 356 -22.18 29.23 -13.09
CA TYR A 356 -23.00 30.42 -12.91
C TYR A 356 -24.33 30.02 -12.28
N CYS A 357 -24.83 30.85 -11.37
CA CYS A 357 -26.15 30.71 -10.77
C CYS A 357 -26.94 31.99 -10.87
N GLU A 358 -28.27 31.92 -11.04
CA GLU A 358 -29.18 33.06 -11.05
C GLU A 358 -29.07 33.93 -9.80
N CYS A 359 -28.58 33.39 -8.68
CA CYS A 359 -28.35 34.14 -7.44
C CYS A 359 -27.07 35.00 -7.48
N GLY A 360 -26.43 35.13 -8.64
CA GLY A 360 -25.17 35.87 -8.82
C GLY A 360 -23.91 35.14 -8.32
N TYR A 361 -24.00 33.83 -7.98
CA TYR A 361 -22.80 33.06 -7.61
C TYR A 361 -22.08 32.58 -8.86
N GLU A 362 -20.78 32.90 -8.95
CA GLU A 362 -19.88 32.49 -10.02
C GLU A 362 -18.59 31.91 -9.42
N GLU A 363 -18.14 30.76 -9.90
CA GLU A 363 -16.93 30.08 -9.43
C GLU A 363 -16.46 29.01 -10.42
N ASP A 364 -15.19 28.64 -10.37
CA ASP A 364 -14.69 27.45 -11.06
C ASP A 364 -15.51 26.22 -10.62
N ARG A 365 -15.95 25.42 -11.58
CA ARG A 365 -16.85 24.28 -11.36
C ARG A 365 -16.29 23.25 -10.39
N ASP A 366 -14.98 22.95 -10.48
CA ASP A 366 -14.33 21.93 -9.68
C ASP A 366 -14.12 22.44 -8.24
N VAL A 367 -13.75 23.73 -8.09
CA VAL A 367 -13.64 24.41 -6.78
C VAL A 367 -14.99 24.47 -6.10
N LYS A 368 -16.03 24.90 -6.83
CA LYS A 368 -17.41 24.92 -6.32
C LYS A 368 -17.86 23.54 -5.86
N ALA A 369 -17.55 22.48 -6.61
CA ALA A 369 -17.88 21.12 -6.20
C ALA A 369 -17.19 20.74 -4.88
N ALA A 370 -15.91 21.09 -4.71
CA ALA A 370 -15.17 20.85 -3.48
C ALA A 370 -15.76 21.65 -2.29
N VAL A 371 -16.23 22.89 -2.51
CA VAL A 371 -16.94 23.70 -1.51
C VAL A 371 -18.24 23.00 -1.09
N CYS A 372 -19.07 22.55 -2.06
CA CYS A 372 -20.29 21.83 -1.75
C CYS A 372 -20.03 20.54 -0.96
N ILE A 373 -18.96 19.78 -1.29
CA ILE A 373 -18.56 18.57 -0.54
C ILE A 373 -18.16 18.95 0.89
N ARG A 374 -17.42 20.04 1.09
CA ARG A 374 -17.04 20.53 2.42
C ARG A 374 -18.27 20.86 3.25
N ASP A 375 -19.18 21.64 2.69
CA ASP A 375 -20.34 22.15 3.41
C ASP A 375 -21.33 21.03 3.77
N GLU A 376 -21.53 20.06 2.88
CA GLU A 376 -22.34 18.88 3.17
C GLU A 376 -21.73 18.01 4.28
N GLY A 377 -20.43 17.80 4.25
CA GLY A 377 -19.74 17.06 5.31
C GLY A 377 -19.79 17.78 6.67
N LEU A 378 -19.72 19.11 6.68
CA LEU A 378 -19.86 19.89 7.91
C LEU A 378 -21.25 19.78 8.54
N LYS A 379 -22.32 19.70 7.74
CA LYS A 379 -23.68 19.42 8.24
C LYS A 379 -23.73 18.09 9.03
N THR A 380 -23.01 17.08 8.54
CA THR A 380 -22.96 15.77 9.19
C THR A 380 -22.26 15.81 10.56
N LEU A 381 -21.39 16.80 10.80
CA LEU A 381 -20.71 16.98 12.09
C LEU A 381 -21.53 17.81 13.09
N GLN A 382 -22.71 18.34 12.70
CA GLN A 382 -23.50 19.31 13.50
C GLN A 382 -22.65 20.51 13.97
N ILE A 383 -21.58 20.83 13.27
CA ILE A 383 -20.76 22.01 13.55
C ILE A 383 -21.51 23.22 13.00
N PRO A 384 -21.82 24.25 13.81
CA PRO A 384 -22.47 25.47 13.33
C PRO A 384 -21.68 26.02 12.14
N THR A 385 -22.32 26.08 10.98
CA THR A 385 -21.75 26.71 9.78
C THR A 385 -21.77 28.21 10.00
N GLY A 386 -20.77 28.74 10.68
CA GLY A 386 -20.46 30.16 10.57
C GLY A 386 -20.17 30.43 9.10
N ARG A 387 -21.08 31.13 8.43
CA ARG A 387 -20.86 31.66 7.09
C ARG A 387 -19.65 32.59 7.15
N ARG A 388 -18.45 32.05 6.92
CA ARG A 388 -17.29 32.88 6.62
C ARG A 388 -17.37 33.19 5.14
N GLU A 389 -17.68 34.43 4.80
CA GLU A 389 -17.42 34.99 3.49
C GLU A 389 -15.91 34.94 3.28
N PHE A 390 -15.48 34.14 2.29
CA PHE A 390 -14.10 34.14 1.85
C PHE A 390 -13.94 35.31 0.90
N THR A 391 -13.19 36.32 1.31
CA THR A 391 -12.74 37.38 0.42
C THR A 391 -11.66 36.79 -0.51
N PRO A 392 -11.66 37.16 -1.80
CA PRO A 392 -10.70 36.64 -2.80
C PRO A 392 -9.22 36.88 -2.47
N GLY A 393 -8.88 37.71 -1.49
CA GLY A 393 -7.52 38.04 -1.09
C GLY A 393 -6.80 36.96 -0.24
N GLU A 394 -7.49 35.95 0.32
CA GLU A 394 -6.85 34.90 1.13
C GLU A 394 -6.33 33.70 0.32
N ILE A 395 -6.52 33.72 -1.01
CA ILE A 395 -6.14 32.64 -1.93
C ILE A 395 -4.62 32.58 -2.19
N GLY A 396 -3.89 33.65 -1.86
CA GLY A 396 -2.50 33.85 -2.32
C GLY A 396 -1.42 33.01 -1.66
N THR A 397 -1.62 32.50 -0.43
CA THR A 397 -0.53 31.92 0.38
C THR A 397 -0.45 30.40 0.37
N SER A 398 -1.52 29.68 0.02
CA SER A 398 -1.52 28.20 0.02
C SER A 398 -1.05 27.59 -1.30
N VAL A 399 -1.14 28.31 -2.41
CA VAL A 399 -0.77 27.83 -3.76
C VAL A 399 0.74 27.58 -3.88
N SER A 400 1.58 28.41 -3.25
CA SER A 400 3.05 28.29 -3.32
C SER A 400 3.59 27.02 -2.62
N THR A 401 2.98 26.61 -1.51
CA THR A 401 3.46 25.45 -0.74
C THR A 401 3.16 24.13 -1.45
N VAL A 402 2.02 24.02 -2.13
CA VAL A 402 1.65 22.82 -2.89
C VAL A 402 2.43 22.73 -4.19
N ILE A 403 2.65 23.84 -4.89
CA ILE A 403 3.48 23.92 -6.09
C ILE A 403 4.93 23.50 -5.80
N ASN A 404 5.49 23.88 -4.66
CA ASN A 404 6.85 23.49 -4.26
C ASN A 404 6.98 21.98 -3.98
N VAL A 405 5.95 21.32 -3.46
CA VAL A 405 5.95 19.86 -3.30
C VAL A 405 5.87 19.16 -4.65
N LEU A 406 5.14 19.72 -5.62
CA LEU A 406 5.00 19.15 -6.97
C LEU A 406 6.21 19.45 -7.86
N SER A 407 6.86 20.60 -7.73
CA SER A 407 8.12 20.90 -8.43
C SER A 407 9.24 19.95 -8.00
N ASN A 408 9.32 19.59 -6.73
CA ASN A 408 10.22 18.54 -6.24
C ASN A 408 9.90 17.15 -6.80
N ILE A 409 8.62 16.85 -7.09
CA ILE A 409 8.22 15.61 -7.78
C ILE A 409 8.69 15.63 -9.23
N ASN A 410 8.54 16.73 -9.94
CA ASN A 410 9.00 16.88 -11.32
C ASN A 410 10.53 16.78 -11.43
N TYR A 411 11.29 17.37 -10.50
CA TYR A 411 12.75 17.26 -10.46
C TYR A 411 13.23 15.81 -10.29
N LEU A 412 12.56 15.03 -9.43
CA LEU A 412 12.86 13.60 -9.25
C LEU A 412 12.49 12.74 -10.48
N LEU A 413 11.51 13.17 -11.28
CA LEU A 413 11.14 12.48 -12.52
C LEU A 413 12.12 12.78 -13.67
N VAL A 414 12.74 13.96 -13.71
CA VAL A 414 13.74 14.37 -14.69
C VAL A 414 15.13 13.82 -14.34
N SER A 415 15.54 13.81 -13.07
CA SER A 415 16.85 13.35 -12.63
C SER A 415 17.08 11.83 -12.67
N SER A 416 16.02 11.03 -12.87
CA SER A 416 16.15 9.57 -13.07
C SER A 416 16.41 9.16 -14.53
N GLY A 417 16.56 10.11 -15.44
CA GLY A 417 16.91 9.89 -16.82
C GLY A 417 18.35 10.34 -17.13
N ARG A 418 19.24 9.36 -17.30
CA ARG A 418 20.60 9.47 -17.87
C ARG A 418 21.70 9.97 -16.92
N ARG A 419 22.48 9.04 -16.37
CA ARG A 419 23.92 9.26 -16.31
C ARG A 419 24.43 9.27 -17.76
N ALA A 420 24.86 10.44 -18.22
CA ALA A 420 25.62 10.58 -19.46
C ALA A 420 26.87 9.68 -19.36
N ARG A 421 27.08 8.83 -20.35
CA ARG A 421 28.38 8.19 -20.57
C ARG A 421 29.37 9.31 -20.87
N LYS A 422 30.46 9.39 -20.10
CA LYS A 422 31.63 10.19 -20.49
C LYS A 422 32.14 9.65 -21.84
N PRO A 423 32.50 10.51 -22.80
CA PRO A 423 33.21 10.06 -23.98
C PRO A 423 34.58 9.56 -23.56
N HIS A 424 34.99 8.41 -24.09
CA HIS A 424 36.36 7.96 -24.05
C HIS A 424 37.15 8.87 -25.01
N THR A 425 38.08 9.62 -24.49
CA THR A 425 39.28 10.05 -25.17
C THR A 425 40.38 9.05 -24.86
#